data_57bdb632ecccf2bfa518044506b6e8e7
#
_entry.id   57bdb632ecccf2bfa518044506b6e8e7
#
_cell.length_a   1.000
_cell.length_b   1.000
_cell.length_c   1.000
_cell.angle_alpha   90.00
_cell.angle_beta   90.00
_cell.angle_gamma   90.00
#
_symmetry.space_group_name_H-M   'P 1'
#
loop_
_entity.id
_entity.type
_entity.pdbx_description
1 polymer ?
#
loop_
_entity_poly.entity_id
_entity_poly.type
_entity_poly.pdbx_seq_one_letter_code
_entity_poly.pdbx_strand_id
1 'polypeptide(L)'
;KPIVKLINSISGRILRGLGLNLNTDQSKVMKEEFEGAVQLQRQLSKEGDYEAEYMSNLLELRKLKVDELMTHRNEIIYIDLEDSFKQNLKSINSSTYTRIPVIKGNFNNLIGIIDIRELLKDSNFNENGNNAQIEKTSFQPIFIPQNKLAMKQLIDFKTQREHISMVVDEYGEIQGLITLEDIIEEIIGEIFDETDVDESYLEKIDDNNYLFNGNASIREINRSLNVELPDKFVTLSGLIHDLAKEIPKVGKVIYYKDLKIQIISRSISKINKVKLSI
;
A
#
# COMPACT_ATOMS: atom_id res chain seq x y z
N LYS A 1 35.01 -32.32 7.96
CA LYS A 1 35.13 -31.39 6.79
C LYS A 1 35.69 -32.06 5.51
N PRO A 2 36.65 -33.04 5.53
CA PRO A 2 37.13 -33.67 4.29
C PRO A 2 36.10 -34.59 3.63
N ILE A 3 35.24 -35.25 4.41
CA ILE A 3 34.21 -36.20 3.92
C ILE A 3 33.14 -35.46 3.07
N VAL A 4 32.70 -34.29 3.49
CA VAL A 4 31.73 -33.48 2.74
C VAL A 4 32.31 -33.02 1.38
N LYS A 5 33.60 -32.66 1.34
CA LYS A 5 34.29 -32.32 0.08
C LYS A 5 34.36 -33.51 -0.87
N LEU A 6 34.58 -34.71 -0.35
CA LEU A 6 34.63 -35.93 -1.15
C LEU A 6 33.26 -36.28 -1.73
N ILE A 7 32.19 -36.21 -0.90
CA ILE A 7 30.83 -36.46 -1.35
C ILE A 7 30.43 -35.45 -2.43
N ASN A 8 30.66 -34.16 -2.22
CA ASN A 8 30.33 -33.10 -3.19
C ASN A 8 31.13 -33.27 -4.51
N SER A 9 32.38 -33.74 -4.44
CA SER A 9 33.21 -33.99 -5.63
C SER A 9 32.69 -35.18 -6.44
N ILE A 10 32.24 -36.25 -5.79
CA ILE A 10 31.69 -37.45 -6.42
C ILE A 10 30.30 -37.13 -7.02
N SER A 11 29.41 -36.48 -6.25
CA SER A 11 28.10 -36.05 -6.73
C SER A 11 28.20 -35.13 -7.93
N GLY A 12 29.13 -34.16 -7.90
CA GLY A 12 29.36 -33.24 -9.01
C GLY A 12 29.89 -33.89 -10.28
N ARG A 13 30.62 -35.02 -10.17
CA ARG A 13 31.08 -35.80 -11.34
C ARG A 13 29.96 -36.64 -11.95
N ILE A 14 29.14 -37.27 -11.11
CA ILE A 14 27.99 -38.09 -11.56
C ILE A 14 26.96 -37.18 -12.27
N LEU A 15 26.61 -36.00 -11.69
CA LEU A 15 25.64 -35.09 -12.25
C LEU A 15 26.13 -34.47 -13.58
N ARG A 16 27.41 -34.12 -13.69
CA ARG A 16 28.00 -33.71 -14.99
C ARG A 16 28.00 -34.81 -16.05
N GLY A 17 28.20 -36.06 -15.64
CA GLY A 17 28.09 -37.22 -16.54
C GLY A 17 26.67 -37.47 -17.06
N LEU A 18 25.65 -37.04 -16.33
CA LEU A 18 24.23 -37.09 -16.70
C LEU A 18 23.76 -35.85 -17.47
N GLY A 19 24.66 -34.91 -17.84
CA GLY A 19 24.33 -33.71 -18.59
C GLY A 19 23.61 -32.64 -17.78
N LEU A 20 23.51 -32.79 -16.47
CA LEU A 20 22.91 -31.77 -15.57
C LEU A 20 23.98 -30.74 -15.20
N ASN A 21 23.85 -29.55 -15.75
CA ASN A 21 24.70 -28.41 -15.41
C ASN A 21 24.35 -27.90 -14.01
N LEU A 22 25.24 -28.14 -13.05
CA LEU A 22 25.16 -27.63 -11.67
C LEU A 22 25.55 -26.13 -11.55
N ASN A 23 25.38 -25.37 -12.60
CA ASN A 23 25.29 -23.91 -12.43
C ASN A 23 23.94 -23.54 -11.81
N THR A 24 23.64 -24.17 -10.68
CA THR A 24 22.65 -23.65 -9.77
C THR A 24 23.22 -22.29 -9.32
N ASP A 25 22.59 -21.26 -9.80
CA ASP A 25 22.95 -19.87 -9.50
C ASP A 25 22.99 -19.76 -7.97
N GLN A 26 24.20 -19.76 -7.37
CA GLN A 26 24.36 -19.75 -5.90
C GLN A 26 23.60 -18.59 -5.30
N SER A 27 23.37 -17.54 -6.10
CA SER A 27 22.54 -16.41 -5.73
C SER A 27 21.06 -16.76 -5.56
N LYS A 28 20.53 -17.69 -6.37
CA LYS A 28 19.12 -18.15 -6.24
C LYS A 28 18.91 -19.00 -5.01
N VAL A 29 19.81 -19.96 -4.78
CA VAL A 29 19.73 -20.84 -3.58
C VAL A 29 19.85 -20.01 -2.31
N MET A 30 20.82 -19.09 -2.25
CA MET A 30 21.00 -18.21 -1.10
C MET A 30 19.79 -17.31 -0.88
N LYS A 31 19.12 -16.87 -1.95
CA LYS A 31 17.89 -16.08 -1.88
C LYS A 31 16.73 -16.90 -1.32
N GLU A 32 16.53 -18.14 -1.80
CA GLU A 32 15.47 -19.04 -1.31
C GLU A 32 15.71 -19.43 0.15
N GLU A 33 16.96 -19.71 0.54
CA GLU A 33 17.32 -19.96 1.94
C GLU A 33 17.05 -18.75 2.85
N PHE A 34 17.35 -17.55 2.37
CA PHE A 34 17.07 -16.32 3.10
C PHE A 34 15.58 -16.06 3.23
N GLU A 35 14.80 -16.17 2.14
CA GLU A 35 13.33 -16.06 2.16
C GLU A 35 12.72 -17.08 3.13
N GLY A 36 13.20 -18.33 3.11
CA GLY A 36 12.76 -19.38 4.03
C GLY A 36 13.09 -19.08 5.49
N ALA A 37 14.27 -18.52 5.77
CA ALA A 37 14.67 -18.14 7.13
C ALA A 37 13.80 -16.99 7.68
N VAL A 38 13.49 -15.99 6.86
CA VAL A 38 12.60 -14.86 7.25
C VAL A 38 11.18 -15.36 7.51
N GLN A 39 10.64 -16.25 6.65
CA GLN A 39 9.32 -16.84 6.87
C GLN A 39 9.26 -17.68 8.16
N LEU A 40 10.30 -18.45 8.44
CA LEU A 40 10.40 -19.25 9.66
C LEU A 40 10.45 -18.33 10.90
N GLN A 41 11.22 -17.26 10.84
CA GLN A 41 11.30 -16.28 11.91
C GLN A 41 9.95 -15.63 12.15
N ARG A 42 9.22 -15.21 11.10
CA ARG A 42 7.86 -14.66 11.20
C ARG A 42 6.89 -15.63 11.89
N GLN A 43 6.99 -16.95 11.61
CA GLN A 43 6.15 -17.97 12.26
C GLN A 43 6.51 -18.19 13.74
N LEU A 44 7.77 -17.97 14.12
CA LEU A 44 8.28 -18.13 15.49
C LEU A 44 8.24 -16.84 16.30
N SER A 45 8.05 -15.70 15.66
CA SER A 45 8.01 -14.38 16.28
C SER A 45 6.81 -14.25 17.20
N LYS A 46 7.05 -13.65 18.36
CA LYS A 46 5.99 -13.26 19.29
C LYS A 46 5.36 -11.95 18.81
N GLU A 47 4.14 -11.67 19.29
CA GLU A 47 3.51 -10.36 19.12
C GLU A 47 4.50 -9.22 19.41
N GLY A 48 4.62 -8.27 18.45
CA GLY A 48 5.53 -7.12 18.57
C GLY A 48 6.91 -7.29 17.93
N ASP A 49 7.17 -8.38 17.22
CA ASP A 49 8.39 -8.54 16.42
C ASP A 49 8.21 -7.92 15.02
N TYR A 50 8.15 -6.59 14.99
CA TYR A 50 7.99 -5.80 13.76
C TYR A 50 9.14 -5.98 12.76
N GLU A 51 10.35 -6.34 13.25
CA GLU A 51 11.52 -6.52 12.37
C GLU A 51 11.32 -7.67 11.38
N ALA A 52 10.78 -8.81 11.84
CA ALA A 52 10.49 -9.95 10.96
C ALA A 52 9.36 -9.64 9.98
N GLU A 53 8.37 -8.86 10.40
CA GLU A 53 7.27 -8.41 9.55
C GLU A 53 7.79 -7.47 8.45
N TYR A 54 8.56 -6.45 8.79
CA TYR A 54 9.16 -5.52 7.82
C TYR A 54 10.08 -6.23 6.82
N MET A 55 10.87 -7.21 7.29
CA MET A 55 11.68 -8.03 6.38
C MET A 55 10.84 -8.83 5.40
N SER A 56 9.76 -9.43 5.88
CA SER A 56 8.82 -10.18 5.02
C SER A 56 8.18 -9.27 3.98
N ASN A 57 7.65 -8.10 4.41
CA ASN A 57 7.02 -7.12 3.53
C ASN A 57 8.01 -6.58 2.48
N LEU A 58 9.26 -6.36 2.86
CA LEU A 58 10.32 -5.95 1.94
C LEU A 58 10.62 -7.02 0.87
N LEU A 59 10.56 -8.30 1.22
CA LEU A 59 10.73 -9.40 0.28
C LEU A 59 9.53 -9.50 -0.68
N GLU A 60 8.32 -9.24 -0.19
CA GLU A 60 7.10 -9.22 -1.00
C GLU A 60 7.11 -8.02 -1.96
N LEU A 61 7.48 -6.81 -1.50
CA LEU A 61 7.61 -5.61 -2.33
C LEU A 61 8.49 -5.82 -3.56
N ARG A 62 9.50 -6.68 -3.48
CA ARG A 62 10.36 -7.02 -4.62
C ARG A 62 9.63 -7.72 -5.77
N LYS A 63 8.45 -8.28 -5.52
CA LYS A 63 7.64 -9.00 -6.49
C LYS A 63 6.51 -8.13 -7.03
N LEU A 64 6.06 -7.14 -6.24
CA LEU A 64 4.97 -6.25 -6.57
C LEU A 64 5.35 -5.27 -7.69
N LYS A 65 4.37 -4.95 -8.51
CA LYS A 65 4.44 -3.94 -9.54
C LYS A 65 3.77 -2.65 -9.09
N VAL A 66 4.06 -1.57 -9.78
CA VAL A 66 3.48 -0.25 -9.53
C VAL A 66 1.97 -0.26 -9.68
N ASP A 67 1.40 -0.97 -10.67
CA ASP A 67 -0.04 -1.08 -10.89
C ASP A 67 -0.80 -1.75 -9.74
N GLU A 68 -0.10 -2.53 -8.91
CA GLU A 68 -0.68 -3.18 -7.74
C GLU A 68 -0.77 -2.27 -6.50
N LEU A 69 0.01 -1.16 -6.51
CA LEU A 69 0.12 -0.22 -5.38
C LEU A 69 -0.39 1.18 -5.69
N MET A 70 -0.53 1.54 -6.98
CA MET A 70 -0.91 2.90 -7.38
C MET A 70 -2.35 3.25 -6.97
N THR A 71 -2.58 4.52 -6.74
CA THR A 71 -3.93 5.09 -6.75
C THR A 71 -4.44 5.12 -8.18
N HIS A 72 -5.54 4.42 -8.46
CA HIS A 72 -6.12 4.36 -9.80
C HIS A 72 -6.71 5.70 -10.24
N ARG A 73 -6.66 5.98 -11.55
CA ARG A 73 -7.11 7.27 -12.15
C ARG A 73 -8.50 7.72 -11.70
N ASN A 74 -9.41 6.77 -11.44
CA ASN A 74 -10.78 7.08 -11.03
C ASN A 74 -10.91 7.52 -9.56
N GLU A 75 -9.85 7.32 -8.78
CA GLU A 75 -9.77 7.64 -7.34
C GLU A 75 -8.90 8.87 -7.09
N ILE A 76 -8.21 9.37 -8.13
CA ILE A 76 -7.32 10.52 -8.01
C ILE A 76 -8.13 11.79 -7.86
N ILE A 77 -7.85 12.55 -6.81
CA ILE A 77 -8.31 13.93 -6.65
C ILE A 77 -7.41 14.82 -7.50
N TYR A 78 -8.01 15.65 -8.34
CA TYR A 78 -7.31 16.55 -9.25
C TYR A 78 -7.96 17.94 -9.29
N ILE A 79 -7.25 18.89 -9.86
CA ILE A 79 -7.75 20.25 -10.16
C ILE A 79 -7.91 20.36 -11.66
N ASP A 80 -9.08 20.80 -12.11
CA ASP A 80 -9.33 21.10 -13.51
C ASP A 80 -9.28 22.61 -13.75
N LEU A 81 -8.39 23.04 -14.64
CA LEU A 81 -8.26 24.48 -14.99
C LEU A 81 -9.45 25.01 -15.79
N GLU A 82 -10.33 24.15 -16.31
CA GLU A 82 -11.59 24.57 -16.95
C GLU A 82 -12.67 24.91 -15.90
N ASP A 83 -12.53 24.42 -14.66
CA ASP A 83 -13.37 24.81 -13.57
C ASP A 83 -13.11 26.26 -13.11
N SER A 84 -14.10 26.85 -12.43
CA SER A 84 -13.92 28.18 -11.88
C SER A 84 -12.83 28.20 -10.80
N PHE A 85 -12.04 29.27 -10.74
CA PHE A 85 -11.01 29.44 -9.71
C PHE A 85 -11.55 29.23 -8.28
N LYS A 86 -12.79 29.69 -8.02
CA LYS A 86 -13.44 29.53 -6.71
C LYS A 86 -13.68 28.06 -6.34
N GLN A 87 -14.02 27.21 -7.32
CA GLN A 87 -14.17 25.76 -7.11
C GLN A 87 -12.80 25.13 -6.82
N ASN A 88 -11.80 25.47 -7.64
CA ASN A 88 -10.43 24.99 -7.46
C ASN A 88 -9.85 25.40 -6.10
N LEU A 89 -10.03 26.64 -5.68
CA LEU A 89 -9.61 27.12 -4.36
C LEU A 89 -10.29 26.35 -3.23
N LYS A 90 -11.59 26.06 -3.36
CA LYS A 90 -12.31 25.24 -2.38
C LYS A 90 -11.72 23.82 -2.30
N SER A 91 -11.45 23.20 -3.44
CA SER A 91 -10.84 21.85 -3.50
C SER A 91 -9.45 21.84 -2.87
N ILE A 92 -8.62 22.84 -3.13
CA ILE A 92 -7.29 23.01 -2.52
C ILE A 92 -7.40 23.12 -1.01
N ASN A 93 -8.27 24.01 -0.51
CA ASN A 93 -8.41 24.26 0.93
C ASN A 93 -9.02 23.09 1.71
N SER A 94 -9.81 22.24 1.05
CA SER A 94 -10.40 21.05 1.67
C SER A 94 -9.58 19.78 1.47
N SER A 95 -8.49 19.83 0.70
CA SER A 95 -7.68 18.66 0.41
C SER A 95 -6.79 18.28 1.61
N THR A 96 -6.73 16.99 1.89
CA THR A 96 -5.77 16.40 2.82
C THR A 96 -4.43 16.06 2.14
N TYR A 97 -4.38 16.13 0.80
CA TYR A 97 -3.19 15.80 0.02
C TYR A 97 -2.29 17.02 -0.18
N THR A 98 -1.00 16.80 -0.06
CA THR A 98 0.02 17.84 -0.28
C THR A 98 0.25 18.12 -1.76
N ARG A 99 0.14 17.08 -2.62
CA ARG A 99 0.40 17.16 -4.06
C ARG A 99 -0.82 16.71 -4.83
N ILE A 100 -1.27 17.55 -5.76
CA ILE A 100 -2.49 17.31 -6.53
C ILE A 100 -2.18 17.48 -8.02
N PRO A 101 -2.57 16.51 -8.88
CA PRO A 101 -2.53 16.66 -10.32
C PRO A 101 -3.42 17.81 -10.80
N VAL A 102 -2.94 18.55 -11.79
CA VAL A 102 -3.65 19.64 -12.46
C VAL A 102 -3.88 19.25 -13.90
N ILE A 103 -5.12 19.23 -14.32
CA ILE A 103 -5.53 18.87 -15.69
C ILE A 103 -6.24 20.02 -16.37
N LYS A 104 -6.53 19.85 -17.67
CA LYS A 104 -7.38 20.78 -18.43
C LYS A 104 -8.41 20.00 -19.25
N GLY A 105 -9.63 19.93 -18.71
CA GLY A 105 -10.81 19.32 -19.32
C GLY A 105 -10.80 17.79 -19.40
N ASN A 106 -9.64 17.18 -19.61
CA ASN A 106 -9.50 15.73 -19.69
C ASN A 106 -8.30 15.26 -18.86
N PHE A 107 -8.44 14.15 -18.15
CA PHE A 107 -7.39 13.60 -17.29
C PHE A 107 -6.11 13.26 -18.05
N ASN A 108 -6.20 12.87 -19.34
CA ASN A 108 -5.02 12.65 -20.17
C ASN A 108 -4.33 13.96 -20.60
N ASN A 109 -4.99 15.12 -20.41
CA ASN A 109 -4.39 16.43 -20.63
C ASN A 109 -3.84 16.98 -19.30
N LEU A 110 -2.87 16.27 -18.74
CA LEU A 110 -2.19 16.66 -17.53
C LEU A 110 -1.29 17.86 -17.78
N ILE A 111 -1.52 18.94 -17.06
CA ILE A 111 -0.71 20.16 -17.09
C ILE A 111 0.53 20.00 -16.20
N GLY A 112 0.35 19.40 -15.02
CA GLY A 112 1.41 19.18 -14.05
C GLY A 112 0.88 18.70 -12.72
N ILE A 113 1.69 18.82 -11.69
CA ILE A 113 1.34 18.58 -10.29
C ILE A 113 1.63 19.84 -9.51
N ILE A 114 0.74 20.24 -8.61
CA ILE A 114 1.02 21.31 -7.64
C ILE A 114 1.41 20.74 -6.28
N ASP A 115 2.34 21.38 -5.59
CA ASP A 115 2.50 21.25 -4.14
C ASP A 115 1.70 22.37 -3.48
N ILE A 116 0.65 22.00 -2.74
CA ILE A 116 -0.24 22.96 -2.08
C ILE A 116 0.53 23.87 -1.12
N ARG A 117 1.54 23.36 -0.43
CA ARG A 117 2.35 24.16 0.50
C ARG A 117 3.15 25.24 -0.22
N GLU A 118 3.64 24.94 -1.43
CA GLU A 118 4.34 25.92 -2.28
C GLU A 118 3.37 27.00 -2.79
N LEU A 119 2.20 26.55 -3.25
CA LEU A 119 1.17 27.46 -3.75
C LEU A 119 0.68 28.43 -2.67
N LEU A 120 0.47 27.94 -1.45
CA LEU A 120 0.02 28.77 -0.31
C LEU A 120 1.10 29.73 0.24
N LYS A 121 2.36 29.54 -0.11
CA LYS A 121 3.41 30.53 0.21
C LYS A 121 3.33 31.81 -0.64
N ASP A 122 2.69 31.73 -1.80
CA ASP A 122 2.47 32.93 -2.64
C ASP A 122 1.38 33.80 -1.97
N SER A 123 1.80 34.94 -1.43
CA SER A 123 0.90 35.92 -0.81
C SER A 123 -0.19 36.46 -1.75
N ASN A 124 0.00 36.30 -3.04
CA ASN A 124 -0.99 36.71 -4.06
C ASN A 124 -2.01 35.59 -4.35
N PHE A 125 -1.78 34.37 -3.84
CA PHE A 125 -2.74 33.28 -3.96
C PHE A 125 -3.78 33.38 -2.87
N ASN A 126 -4.89 34.05 -3.16
CA ASN A 126 -6.02 34.32 -2.28
C ASN A 126 -7.33 34.29 -3.10
N GLU A 127 -8.45 34.70 -2.50
CA GLU A 127 -9.77 34.72 -3.16
C GLU A 127 -9.80 35.51 -4.48
N ASN A 128 -8.87 36.44 -4.69
CA ASN A 128 -8.75 37.25 -5.91
C ASN A 128 -7.75 36.64 -6.92
N GLY A 129 -7.20 35.44 -6.66
CA GLY A 129 -6.31 34.73 -7.56
C GLY A 129 -7.00 34.21 -8.84
N ASN A 130 -6.27 33.47 -9.64
CA ASN A 130 -6.77 32.87 -10.87
C ASN A 130 -6.11 31.52 -11.17
N ASN A 131 -6.70 30.75 -12.09
CA ASN A 131 -6.18 29.45 -12.50
C ASN A 131 -4.78 29.53 -13.15
N ALA A 132 -4.38 30.67 -13.71
CA ALA A 132 -3.04 30.84 -14.28
C ALA A 132 -1.93 30.78 -13.19
N GLN A 133 -2.24 31.13 -11.94
CA GLN A 133 -1.30 30.97 -10.84
C GLN A 133 -1.09 29.49 -10.51
N ILE A 134 -2.17 28.69 -10.51
CA ILE A 134 -2.11 27.23 -10.32
C ILE A 134 -1.26 26.59 -11.41
N GLU A 135 -1.55 26.94 -12.67
CA GLU A 135 -0.80 26.45 -13.82
C GLU A 135 0.69 26.79 -13.75
N LYS A 136 1.02 28.04 -13.41
CA LYS A 136 2.41 28.52 -13.28
C LYS A 136 3.21 27.83 -12.17
N THR A 137 2.56 27.48 -11.09
CA THR A 137 3.20 26.82 -9.92
C THR A 137 3.29 25.31 -10.11
N SER A 138 2.57 24.76 -11.10
CA SER A 138 2.61 23.33 -11.41
C SER A 138 3.96 22.92 -11.98
N PHE A 139 4.48 21.77 -11.52
CA PHE A 139 5.70 21.15 -12.05
C PHE A 139 5.37 19.90 -12.84
N GLN A 140 6.24 19.53 -13.78
CA GLN A 140 6.04 18.33 -14.60
C GLN A 140 6.35 17.08 -13.82
N PRO A 141 5.44 16.10 -13.76
CA PRO A 141 5.68 14.83 -13.08
C PRO A 141 6.58 13.92 -13.91
N ILE A 142 7.19 12.96 -13.22
CA ILE A 142 7.85 11.83 -13.88
C ILE A 142 6.77 10.79 -14.24
N PHE A 143 6.80 10.32 -15.50
CA PHE A 143 5.95 9.23 -15.96
C PHE A 143 6.69 7.89 -15.87
N ILE A 144 6.00 6.88 -15.37
CA ILE A 144 6.55 5.54 -15.21
C ILE A 144 5.58 4.49 -15.76
N PRO A 145 6.08 3.37 -16.31
CA PRO A 145 5.20 2.29 -16.77
C PRO A 145 4.58 1.53 -15.60
N GLN A 146 3.31 1.16 -15.75
CA GLN A 146 2.53 0.42 -14.74
C GLN A 146 3.15 -0.92 -14.34
N ASN A 147 3.86 -1.60 -15.25
CA ASN A 147 4.48 -2.90 -15.01
C ASN A 147 5.87 -2.81 -14.34
N LYS A 148 6.33 -1.62 -13.95
CA LYS A 148 7.59 -1.42 -13.23
C LYS A 148 7.52 -2.04 -11.83
N LEU A 149 8.62 -2.67 -11.38
CA LEU A 149 8.67 -3.20 -10.02
C LEU A 149 8.68 -2.08 -8.97
N ALA A 150 7.85 -2.21 -7.93
CA ALA A 150 7.70 -1.23 -6.86
C ALA A 150 9.04 -0.97 -6.13
N MET A 151 9.83 -2.00 -5.85
CA MET A 151 11.17 -1.85 -5.27
C MET A 151 12.09 -0.98 -6.15
N LYS A 152 12.01 -1.11 -7.48
CA LYS A 152 12.80 -0.28 -8.39
C LYS A 152 12.33 1.17 -8.37
N GLN A 153 11.02 1.39 -8.28
CA GLN A 153 10.44 2.72 -8.14
C GLN A 153 10.85 3.40 -6.83
N LEU A 154 10.90 2.65 -5.73
CA LEU A 154 11.39 3.15 -4.44
C LEU A 154 12.83 3.68 -4.54
N ILE A 155 13.70 2.91 -5.22
CA ILE A 155 15.11 3.32 -5.43
C ILE A 155 15.18 4.58 -6.31
N ASP A 156 14.34 4.66 -7.36
CA ASP A 156 14.31 5.80 -8.25
C ASP A 156 13.80 7.06 -7.52
N PHE A 157 12.76 6.99 -6.73
CA PHE A 157 12.29 8.08 -5.87
C PHE A 157 13.41 8.60 -4.95
N LYS A 158 14.10 7.68 -4.25
CA LYS A 158 15.23 8.05 -3.39
C LYS A 158 16.36 8.73 -4.17
N THR A 159 16.71 8.22 -5.35
CA THR A 159 17.85 8.70 -6.14
C THR A 159 17.56 10.05 -6.79
N GLN A 160 16.34 10.23 -7.29
CA GLN A 160 15.90 11.45 -7.97
C GLN A 160 15.35 12.49 -7.00
N ARG A 161 15.13 12.14 -5.73
CA ARG A 161 14.51 12.98 -4.69
C ARG A 161 13.09 13.40 -5.06
N GLU A 162 12.38 12.51 -5.73
CA GLU A 162 10.98 12.67 -6.09
C GLU A 162 10.09 11.88 -5.14
N HIS A 163 8.84 12.32 -5.01
CA HIS A 163 7.86 11.72 -4.09
C HIS A 163 6.61 11.23 -4.80
N ILE A 164 6.42 11.59 -6.06
CA ILE A 164 5.22 11.27 -6.83
C ILE A 164 5.57 11.01 -8.28
N SER A 165 4.91 10.03 -8.90
CA SER A 165 5.01 9.73 -10.32
C SER A 165 3.64 9.43 -10.90
N MET A 166 3.40 9.84 -12.13
CA MET A 166 2.23 9.42 -12.90
C MET A 166 2.51 8.07 -13.54
N VAL A 167 1.54 7.17 -13.46
CA VAL A 167 1.64 5.81 -13.99
C VAL A 167 0.93 5.73 -15.32
N VAL A 168 1.62 5.20 -16.35
CA VAL A 168 1.08 5.08 -17.70
C VAL A 168 1.12 3.63 -18.19
N ASP A 169 0.20 3.30 -19.11
CA ASP A 169 0.20 2.05 -19.85
C ASP A 169 1.13 2.08 -21.07
N GLU A 170 1.07 1.03 -21.88
CA GLU A 170 1.88 0.86 -23.10
C GLU A 170 1.53 1.86 -24.22
N TYR A 171 0.37 2.51 -24.12
CA TYR A 171 -0.10 3.52 -25.08
C TYR A 171 0.20 4.95 -24.61
N GLY A 172 0.74 5.11 -23.38
CA GLY A 172 1.00 6.39 -22.76
C GLY A 172 -0.23 7.02 -22.09
N GLU A 173 -1.31 6.27 -21.93
CA GLU A 173 -2.48 6.74 -21.20
C GLU A 173 -2.27 6.64 -19.67
N ILE A 174 -2.70 7.68 -18.95
CA ILE A 174 -2.56 7.75 -17.50
C ILE A 174 -3.52 6.75 -16.86
N GLN A 175 -2.98 5.78 -16.12
CA GLN A 175 -3.70 4.76 -15.39
C GLN A 175 -3.84 5.08 -13.90
N GLY A 176 -2.90 5.86 -13.35
CA GLY A 176 -2.89 6.20 -11.95
C GLY A 176 -1.74 7.12 -11.55
N LEU A 177 -1.53 7.26 -10.27
CA LEU A 177 -0.34 7.84 -9.67
C LEU A 177 0.18 6.95 -8.54
N ILE A 178 1.47 7.06 -8.24
CA ILE A 178 2.08 6.40 -7.10
C ILE A 178 2.96 7.39 -6.37
N THR A 179 2.94 7.32 -5.05
CA THR A 179 3.79 8.14 -4.18
C THR A 179 4.87 7.30 -3.49
N LEU A 180 5.87 7.96 -2.95
CA LEU A 180 6.88 7.32 -2.10
C LEU A 180 6.23 6.74 -0.84
N GLU A 181 5.27 7.47 -0.31
CA GLU A 181 4.49 7.11 0.87
C GLU A 181 3.75 5.79 0.67
N ASP A 182 3.08 5.57 -0.48
CA ASP A 182 2.38 4.32 -0.81
C ASP A 182 3.32 3.10 -0.76
N ILE A 183 4.55 3.25 -1.28
CA ILE A 183 5.53 2.16 -1.29
C ILE A 183 6.10 1.91 0.11
N ILE A 184 6.30 2.96 0.90
CA ILE A 184 6.80 2.84 2.28
C ILE A 184 5.73 2.21 3.17
N GLU A 185 4.47 2.58 2.99
CA GLU A 185 3.34 1.98 3.70
C GLU A 185 3.27 0.45 3.49
N GLU A 186 3.58 -0.04 2.29
CA GLU A 186 3.61 -1.48 2.02
C GLU A 186 4.72 -2.21 2.81
N ILE A 187 5.81 -1.51 3.17
CA ILE A 187 6.91 -2.09 3.98
C ILE A 187 6.59 -2.04 5.48
N ILE A 188 6.17 -0.87 5.96
CA ILE A 188 6.06 -0.57 7.40
C ILE A 188 4.64 -0.84 7.91
N GLY A 189 3.64 -0.84 7.02
CA GLY A 189 2.23 -0.78 7.35
C GLY A 189 1.80 0.66 7.67
N GLU A 190 0.57 0.85 8.08
CA GLU A 190 0.08 2.16 8.52
C GLU A 190 0.95 2.66 9.68
N ILE A 191 1.59 3.82 9.51
CA ILE A 191 2.32 4.51 10.58
C ILE A 191 1.25 5.22 11.40
N PHE A 192 0.93 4.66 12.56
CA PHE A 192 0.09 5.37 13.54
C PHE A 192 0.92 6.48 14.16
N ASP A 193 0.48 7.73 14.04
CA ASP A 193 1.04 8.83 14.79
C ASP A 193 0.65 8.66 16.27
N GLU A 194 1.51 9.01 17.20
CA GLU A 194 1.23 8.96 18.65
C GLU A 194 0.04 9.85 19.04
N THR A 195 -0.37 10.76 18.15
CA THR A 195 -1.58 11.58 18.27
C THR A 195 -2.85 10.90 17.77
N ASP A 196 -2.75 9.79 17.00
CA ASP A 196 -3.88 9.00 16.51
C ASP A 196 -4.44 8.03 17.57
N VAL A 197 -3.96 8.14 18.81
CA VAL A 197 -4.26 7.21 19.91
C VAL A 197 -5.74 7.19 20.31
N ASP A 198 -6.60 8.08 19.81
CA ASP A 198 -8.00 8.16 20.25
C ASP A 198 -9.07 8.24 19.17
N GLU A 199 -8.76 8.35 17.89
CA GLU A 199 -9.76 8.09 16.86
C GLU A 199 -9.74 6.60 16.48
N SER A 200 -9.72 5.88 17.51
CA SER A 200 -10.34 4.63 17.84
C SER A 200 -10.85 3.86 16.63
N TYR A 201 -10.41 2.75 16.58
CA TYR A 201 -10.85 1.57 15.87
C TYR A 201 -12.37 1.42 15.65
N LEU A 202 -13.18 2.36 16.15
CA LEU A 202 -14.63 2.29 16.14
C LEU A 202 -15.28 3.59 15.66
N GLU A 203 -15.83 3.57 14.46
CA GLU A 203 -16.80 4.57 13.98
C GLU A 203 -18.21 3.95 14.04
N LYS A 204 -19.09 4.52 14.87
CA LYS A 204 -20.49 4.09 14.93
C LYS A 204 -21.24 4.71 13.77
N ILE A 205 -21.67 3.90 12.82
CA ILE A 205 -22.47 4.33 11.65
C ILE A 205 -23.93 4.55 12.08
N ASP A 206 -24.51 3.55 12.80
CA ASP A 206 -25.86 3.58 13.38
C ASP A 206 -25.92 2.60 14.58
N ASP A 207 -27.12 2.38 15.14
CA ASP A 207 -27.24 1.59 16.37
C ASP A 207 -26.76 0.14 16.25
N ASN A 208 -26.78 -0.44 15.04
CA ASN A 208 -26.39 -1.83 14.80
C ASN A 208 -25.18 -1.97 13.86
N ASN A 209 -24.63 -0.87 13.36
CA ASN A 209 -23.58 -0.89 12.36
C ASN A 209 -22.37 -0.08 12.83
N TYR A 210 -21.21 -0.70 12.77
CA TYR A 210 -19.94 -0.16 13.24
C TYR A 210 -18.85 -0.37 12.19
N LEU A 211 -18.01 0.63 11.99
CA LEU A 211 -16.86 0.56 11.09
C LEU A 211 -15.59 0.38 11.95
N PHE A 212 -14.82 -0.65 11.66
CA PHE A 212 -13.55 -0.94 12.32
C PHE A 212 -12.42 -0.97 11.33
N ASN A 213 -11.23 -0.62 11.78
CA ASN A 213 -10.01 -0.94 11.08
C ASN A 213 -9.74 -2.46 11.14
N GLY A 214 -9.12 -3.03 10.10
CA GLY A 214 -8.82 -4.45 10.07
C GLY A 214 -7.86 -4.91 11.18
N ASN A 215 -7.01 -4.01 11.68
CA ASN A 215 -6.10 -4.24 12.80
C ASN A 215 -6.74 -4.03 14.19
N ALA A 216 -8.03 -3.68 14.25
CA ALA A 216 -8.74 -3.53 15.52
C ALA A 216 -8.62 -4.80 16.37
N SER A 217 -8.31 -4.62 17.66
CA SER A 217 -8.16 -5.72 18.60
C SER A 217 -9.48 -6.45 18.83
N ILE A 218 -9.48 -7.77 18.74
CA ILE A 218 -10.64 -8.60 19.05
C ILE A 218 -11.14 -8.33 20.47
N ARG A 219 -10.23 -8.13 21.44
CA ARG A 219 -10.59 -7.84 22.84
C ARG A 219 -11.32 -6.51 22.99
N GLU A 220 -10.87 -5.49 22.24
CA GLU A 220 -11.51 -4.17 22.24
C GLU A 220 -12.90 -4.23 21.60
N ILE A 221 -13.04 -4.95 20.48
CA ILE A 221 -14.34 -5.16 19.81
C ILE A 221 -15.31 -5.89 20.77
N ASN A 222 -14.85 -6.99 21.41
CA ASN A 222 -15.65 -7.75 22.37
C ASN A 222 -16.12 -6.85 23.51
N ARG A 223 -15.22 -6.01 24.04
CA ARG A 223 -15.52 -5.08 25.14
C ARG A 223 -16.46 -3.96 24.72
N SER A 224 -16.25 -3.38 23.54
CA SER A 224 -17.01 -2.20 23.08
C SER A 224 -18.42 -2.56 22.66
N LEU A 225 -18.59 -3.70 21.98
CA LEU A 225 -19.87 -4.14 21.42
C LEU A 225 -20.56 -5.21 22.24
N ASN A 226 -19.95 -5.68 23.34
CA ASN A 226 -20.43 -6.79 24.17
C ASN A 226 -20.74 -8.04 23.32
N VAL A 227 -19.83 -8.39 22.40
CA VAL A 227 -19.90 -9.56 21.53
C VAL A 227 -18.83 -10.59 21.91
N GLU A 228 -18.96 -11.83 21.43
CA GLU A 228 -18.03 -12.93 21.73
C GLU A 228 -17.30 -13.38 20.47
N LEU A 229 -16.35 -12.59 20.00
CA LEU A 229 -15.37 -13.02 19.01
C LEU A 229 -14.26 -13.86 19.66
N PRO A 230 -13.67 -14.84 18.95
CA PRO A 230 -12.71 -15.77 19.54
C PRO A 230 -11.38 -15.09 19.89
N ASP A 231 -10.99 -15.18 21.17
CA ASP A 231 -9.76 -14.56 21.72
C ASP A 231 -8.44 -15.16 21.18
N LYS A 232 -8.53 -16.25 20.40
CA LYS A 232 -7.35 -16.83 19.74
C LYS A 232 -6.78 -15.94 18.64
N PHE A 233 -7.54 -14.96 18.17
CA PHE A 233 -7.09 -13.97 17.21
C PHE A 233 -6.87 -12.64 17.90
N VAL A 234 -5.78 -11.97 17.54
CA VAL A 234 -5.43 -10.67 18.08
C VAL A 234 -6.22 -9.58 17.40
N THR A 235 -6.34 -9.66 16.07
CA THR A 235 -6.96 -8.63 15.24
C THR A 235 -8.18 -9.16 14.48
N LEU A 236 -9.06 -8.22 14.10
CA LEU A 236 -10.23 -8.52 13.26
C LEU A 236 -9.81 -9.08 11.89
N SER A 237 -8.75 -8.56 11.28
CA SER A 237 -8.19 -9.06 10.03
C SER A 237 -7.74 -10.52 10.16
N GLY A 238 -7.10 -10.88 11.26
CA GLY A 238 -6.68 -12.26 11.55
C GLY A 238 -7.87 -13.23 11.63
N LEU A 239 -8.95 -12.84 12.31
CA LEU A 239 -10.19 -13.59 12.35
C LEU A 239 -10.80 -13.77 10.95
N ILE A 240 -10.91 -12.69 10.19
CA ILE A 240 -11.50 -12.72 8.85
C ILE A 240 -10.69 -13.61 7.92
N HIS A 241 -9.36 -13.54 7.99
CA HIS A 241 -8.48 -14.39 7.20
C HIS A 241 -8.66 -15.88 7.52
N ASP A 242 -8.81 -16.24 8.81
CA ASP A 242 -9.08 -17.63 9.20
C ASP A 242 -10.45 -18.12 8.72
N LEU A 243 -11.47 -17.28 8.78
CA LEU A 243 -12.83 -17.61 8.32
C LEU A 243 -12.92 -17.73 6.79
N ALA A 244 -12.25 -16.84 6.07
CA ALA A 244 -12.30 -16.80 4.61
C ALA A 244 -11.31 -17.76 3.94
N LYS A 245 -10.24 -18.18 4.64
CA LYS A 245 -9.07 -18.94 4.13
C LYS A 245 -8.29 -18.24 3.01
N GLU A 246 -8.60 -17.00 2.76
CA GLU A 246 -8.00 -16.12 1.75
C GLU A 246 -8.23 -14.66 2.17
N ILE A 247 -7.56 -13.69 1.53
CA ILE A 247 -7.91 -12.27 1.70
C ILE A 247 -9.17 -12.00 0.87
N PRO A 248 -10.33 -11.74 1.54
CA PRO A 248 -11.59 -11.60 0.83
C PRO A 248 -11.65 -10.31 0.03
N LYS A 249 -12.39 -10.33 -1.11
CA LYS A 249 -12.60 -9.15 -1.94
C LYS A 249 -13.49 -8.11 -1.23
N VAL A 250 -13.33 -6.84 -1.60
CA VAL A 250 -14.22 -5.75 -1.16
C VAL A 250 -15.67 -6.12 -1.46
N GLY A 251 -16.57 -5.81 -0.53
CA GLY A 251 -17.98 -6.16 -0.59
C GLY A 251 -18.32 -7.57 -0.12
N LYS A 252 -17.35 -8.48 0.04
CA LYS A 252 -17.61 -9.83 0.56
C LYS A 252 -18.17 -9.74 1.99
N VAL A 253 -19.20 -10.52 2.25
CA VAL A 253 -19.86 -10.65 3.56
C VAL A 253 -19.52 -12.03 4.13
N ILE A 254 -19.12 -12.04 5.39
CA ILE A 254 -18.81 -13.24 6.18
C ILE A 254 -19.70 -13.19 7.43
N TYR A 255 -20.22 -14.32 7.87
CA TYR A 255 -21.01 -14.40 9.08
C TYR A 255 -20.24 -15.16 10.15
N TYR A 256 -20.25 -14.64 11.36
CA TYR A 256 -19.70 -15.30 12.53
C TYR A 256 -20.73 -15.21 13.68
N LYS A 257 -21.37 -16.33 14.03
CA LYS A 257 -22.56 -16.34 14.89
C LYS A 257 -23.63 -15.38 14.34
N ASP A 258 -24.08 -14.43 15.17
CA ASP A 258 -25.08 -13.41 14.78
C ASP A 258 -24.45 -12.16 14.15
N LEU A 259 -23.12 -12.09 14.06
CA LEU A 259 -22.41 -10.95 13.50
C LEU A 259 -22.24 -11.07 11.99
N LYS A 260 -22.57 -10.00 11.28
CA LYS A 260 -22.31 -9.84 9.86
C LYS A 260 -21.05 -8.96 9.67
N ILE A 261 -20.04 -9.52 9.03
CA ILE A 261 -18.74 -8.90 8.77
C ILE A 261 -18.64 -8.60 7.27
N GLN A 262 -18.60 -7.35 6.89
CA GLN A 262 -18.49 -6.92 5.49
C GLN A 262 -17.17 -6.19 5.25
N ILE A 263 -16.43 -6.59 4.22
CA ILE A 263 -15.18 -5.95 3.83
C ILE A 263 -15.51 -4.66 3.08
N ILE A 264 -15.06 -3.52 3.62
CA ILE A 264 -15.28 -2.19 3.03
C ILE A 264 -14.09 -1.76 2.19
N SER A 265 -12.86 -1.97 2.72
CA SER A 265 -11.63 -1.69 1.95
C SER A 265 -10.53 -2.66 2.33
N ARG A 266 -9.63 -2.91 1.39
CA ARG A 266 -8.45 -3.75 1.57
C ARG A 266 -7.31 -3.25 0.69
N SER A 267 -6.06 -3.54 1.09
CA SER A 267 -4.89 -3.58 0.22
C SER A 267 -4.67 -5.01 -0.31
N ILE A 268 -3.58 -5.24 -1.02
CA ILE A 268 -3.25 -6.55 -1.60
C ILE A 268 -3.06 -7.60 -0.49
N SER A 269 -2.38 -7.21 0.59
CA SER A 269 -1.99 -8.11 1.69
C SER A 269 -2.83 -7.95 2.96
N LYS A 270 -3.68 -6.92 3.06
CA LYS A 270 -4.33 -6.53 4.33
C LYS A 270 -5.76 -6.06 4.13
N ILE A 271 -6.61 -6.35 5.10
CA ILE A 271 -7.96 -5.79 5.21
C ILE A 271 -7.85 -4.48 5.98
N ASN A 272 -8.22 -3.36 5.34
CA ASN A 272 -8.09 -2.04 5.94
C ASN A 272 -9.34 -1.66 6.75
N LYS A 273 -10.54 -1.77 6.13
CA LYS A 273 -11.79 -1.38 6.79
C LYS A 273 -12.85 -2.46 6.70
N VAL A 274 -13.54 -2.67 7.80
CA VAL A 274 -14.55 -3.72 7.99
C VAL A 274 -15.78 -3.13 8.65
N LYS A 275 -16.96 -3.40 8.10
CA LYS A 275 -18.23 -3.08 8.72
C LYS A 275 -18.72 -4.31 9.50
N LEU A 276 -18.96 -4.14 10.80
CA LEU A 276 -19.65 -5.10 11.64
C LEU A 276 -21.10 -4.67 11.82
N SER A 277 -22.03 -5.61 11.64
CA SER A 277 -23.46 -5.43 11.93
C SER A 277 -23.87 -6.48 12.95
N ILE A 278 -24.58 -6.04 14.00
CA ILE A 278 -25.09 -6.86 15.12
C ILE A 278 -26.55 -7.14 14.91
#